data_dc9e63070e7b940845b9377f5f40c642
#
_entry.id   dc9e63070e7b940845b9377f5f40c642
#
_cell.length_a   1.000
_cell.length_b   1.000
_cell.length_c   1.000
_cell.angle_alpha   90.00
_cell.angle_beta   90.00
_cell.angle_gamma   90.00
#
_symmetry.space_group_name_H-M   'P 1'
#
loop_
_entity.id
_entity.type
_entity.pdbx_description
1 polymer ?
#
loop_
_entity_poly.entity_id
_entity_poly.type
_entity_poly.pdbx_seq_one_letter_code
_entity_poly.pdbx_strand_id
1 'polypeptide(L)'
;IAYSCQLPFYYTLIMLNSVFRAYKLVRLPLIAIAVVAVGNLIGSAGFGLGLCGLPDYGYQGIAWSTFGSALLGLACNLYAIVRHGILTRASLAPWRWARRAMPYLFRVGGPSALGALAGHMGNLVILSLLTGLPGDMVPVLAGMTLGSRVESFLTFPTAALSMTVTILSGHL
;
A
#
# COMPACT_ATOMS: atom_id res chain seq x y z
N ILE A 1 5.38 6.17 -15.82
CA ILE A 1 5.89 4.81 -16.05
C ILE A 1 6.40 4.21 -14.74
N ALA A 2 7.29 4.86 -13.97
CA ALA A 2 7.85 4.31 -12.71
C ALA A 2 6.75 3.95 -11.69
N TYR A 3 5.76 4.81 -11.48
CA TYR A 3 4.64 4.55 -10.57
C TYR A 3 3.75 3.38 -11.02
N SER A 4 3.57 3.18 -12.33
CA SER A 4 2.79 2.05 -12.84
C SER A 4 3.51 0.71 -12.63
N CYS A 5 4.83 0.70 -12.78
CA CYS A 5 5.65 -0.48 -12.50
C CYS A 5 5.68 -0.85 -11.02
N GLN A 6 5.48 0.11 -10.12
CA GLN A 6 5.46 -0.11 -8.67
C GLN A 6 4.21 -0.87 -8.20
N LEU A 7 3.06 -0.70 -8.87
CA LEU A 7 1.78 -1.23 -8.42
C LEU A 7 1.80 -2.73 -8.11
N PRO A 8 2.28 -3.64 -8.99
CA PRO A 8 2.27 -5.07 -8.70
C PRO A 8 3.13 -5.43 -7.47
N PHE A 9 4.26 -4.77 -7.27
CA PHE A 9 5.14 -4.99 -6.12
C PHE A 9 4.50 -4.50 -4.82
N TYR A 10 3.86 -3.35 -4.87
CA TYR A 10 3.17 -2.78 -3.73
C TYR A 10 1.95 -3.62 -3.30
N TYR A 11 1.14 -4.09 -4.26
CA TYR A 11 0.04 -5.00 -3.96
C TYR A 11 0.53 -6.34 -3.39
N THR A 12 1.61 -6.89 -3.93
CA THR A 12 2.23 -8.11 -3.40
C THR A 12 2.68 -7.89 -1.94
N LEU A 13 3.29 -6.76 -1.64
CA LEU A 13 3.72 -6.39 -0.28
C LEU A 13 2.52 -6.31 0.68
N ILE A 14 1.40 -5.70 0.28
CA ILE A 14 0.17 -5.64 1.08
C ILE A 14 -0.39 -7.04 1.32
N MET A 15 -0.42 -7.90 0.30
CA MET A 15 -0.88 -9.28 0.43
C MET A 15 -0.02 -10.07 1.41
N LEU A 16 1.31 -9.97 1.32
CA LEU A 16 2.22 -10.64 2.25
C LEU A 16 2.04 -10.14 3.69
N ASN A 17 1.86 -8.84 3.88
CA ASN A 17 1.56 -8.26 5.18
C ASN A 17 0.25 -8.81 5.77
N SER A 18 -0.75 -9.08 4.94
CA SER A 18 -2.02 -9.69 5.37
C SER A 18 -1.84 -11.14 5.78
N VAL A 19 -0.98 -11.90 5.08
CA VAL A 19 -0.62 -13.27 5.45
C VAL A 19 0.04 -13.31 6.82
N PHE A 20 1.03 -12.44 7.08
CA PHE A 20 1.68 -12.39 8.40
C PHE A 20 0.71 -12.08 9.53
N ARG A 21 -0.27 -11.19 9.29
CA ARG A 21 -1.32 -10.89 10.29
C ARG A 21 -2.19 -12.11 10.57
N ALA A 22 -2.53 -12.90 9.54
CA ALA A 22 -3.28 -14.13 9.72
C ALA A 22 -2.52 -15.17 10.58
N TYR A 23 -1.18 -15.16 10.51
CA TYR A 23 -0.32 -16.01 11.36
C TYR A 23 -0.01 -15.39 12.73
N LYS A 24 -0.64 -14.28 13.12
CA LYS A 24 -0.37 -13.54 14.38
C LYS A 24 1.05 -12.96 14.49
N LEU A 25 1.80 -12.93 13.40
CA LEU A 25 3.16 -12.40 13.33
C LEU A 25 3.16 -10.90 13.01
N VAL A 26 2.45 -10.10 13.84
CA VAL A 26 2.19 -8.67 13.57
C VAL A 26 3.48 -7.83 13.56
N ARG A 27 4.55 -8.29 14.22
CA ARG A 27 5.83 -7.57 14.28
C ARG A 27 6.56 -7.52 12.93
N LEU A 28 6.42 -8.56 12.11
CA LEU A 28 7.13 -8.65 10.83
C LEU A 28 6.64 -7.61 9.81
N PRO A 29 5.32 -7.47 9.57
CA PRO A 29 4.79 -6.38 8.73
C PRO A 29 5.19 -5.00 9.23
N LEU A 30 5.22 -4.79 10.56
CA LEU A 30 5.61 -3.51 11.14
C LEU A 30 7.06 -3.16 10.77
N ILE A 31 7.99 -4.11 10.92
CA ILE A 31 9.40 -3.92 10.55
C ILE A 31 9.52 -3.66 9.04
N ALA A 32 8.83 -4.44 8.21
CA ALA A 32 8.85 -4.25 6.76
C ALA A 32 8.36 -2.86 6.35
N ILE A 33 7.24 -2.39 6.93
CA ILE A 33 6.70 -1.05 6.67
C ILE A 33 7.67 0.03 7.16
N ALA A 34 8.28 -0.15 8.34
CA ALA A 34 9.29 0.78 8.86
C ALA A 34 10.50 0.88 7.92
N VAL A 35 11.00 -0.24 7.41
CA VAL A 35 12.10 -0.27 6.42
C VAL A 35 11.71 0.46 5.15
N VAL A 36 10.49 0.23 4.64
CA VAL A 36 9.97 0.95 3.45
C VAL A 36 9.90 2.45 3.73
N ALA A 37 9.36 2.86 4.88
CA ALA A 37 9.20 4.27 5.22
C ALA A 37 10.54 4.99 5.35
N VAL A 38 11.49 4.39 6.08
CA VAL A 38 12.84 4.94 6.25
C VAL A 38 13.60 4.95 4.93
N GLY A 39 13.54 3.86 4.16
CA GLY A 39 14.17 3.77 2.85
C GLY A 39 13.60 4.81 1.87
N ASN A 40 12.28 5.02 1.88
CA ASN A 40 11.65 6.03 1.05
C ASN A 40 12.03 7.46 1.49
N LEU A 41 12.08 7.71 2.81
CA LEU A 41 12.49 9.01 3.34
C LEU A 41 13.92 9.37 2.94
N ILE A 42 14.86 8.44 3.17
CA ILE A 42 16.28 8.63 2.84
C ILE A 42 16.45 8.76 1.31
N GLY A 43 15.82 7.90 0.54
CA GLY A 43 15.92 7.93 -0.91
C GLY A 43 15.28 9.18 -1.52
N SER A 44 14.14 9.63 -1.00
CA SER A 44 13.48 10.86 -1.46
C SER A 44 14.30 12.10 -1.10
N ALA A 45 14.90 12.13 0.08
CA ALA A 45 15.80 13.22 0.47
C ALA A 45 17.10 13.20 -0.35
N GLY A 46 17.68 12.02 -0.62
CA GLY A 46 18.90 11.89 -1.39
C GLY A 46 18.72 12.20 -2.88
N PHE A 47 17.81 11.50 -3.54
CA PHE A 47 17.62 11.63 -4.99
C PHE A 47 16.63 12.74 -5.40
N GLY A 48 15.72 13.16 -4.50
CA GLY A 48 14.76 14.22 -4.79
C GLY A 48 15.29 15.61 -4.48
N LEU A 49 16.07 15.77 -3.42
CA LEU A 49 16.62 17.05 -2.96
C LEU A 49 18.15 17.18 -3.20
N GLY A 50 18.79 16.17 -3.76
CA GLY A 50 20.24 16.17 -3.97
C GLY A 50 21.06 16.20 -2.68
N LEU A 51 20.48 15.83 -1.53
CA LEU A 51 21.18 15.75 -0.26
C LEU A 51 22.18 14.59 -0.29
N CYS A 52 23.30 14.74 0.40
CA CYS A 52 24.39 13.75 0.45
C CYS A 52 25.24 13.62 -0.83
N GLY A 53 25.25 14.61 -1.72
CA GLY A 53 26.08 14.61 -2.93
C GLY A 53 25.58 13.69 -4.05
N LEU A 54 24.36 13.21 -3.96
CA LEU A 54 23.70 12.44 -5.01
C LEU A 54 23.17 13.40 -6.10
N PRO A 55 23.12 12.96 -7.37
CA PRO A 55 22.57 13.77 -8.45
C PRO A 55 21.09 14.06 -8.19
N ASP A 56 20.71 15.32 -8.36
CA ASP A 56 19.34 15.79 -8.21
C ASP A 56 18.53 15.39 -9.44
N TYR A 57 17.69 14.37 -9.28
CA TYR A 57 16.74 13.91 -10.30
C TYR A 57 15.34 14.51 -10.11
N GLY A 58 15.14 15.42 -9.14
CA GLY A 58 13.85 16.04 -8.87
C GLY A 58 12.75 15.02 -8.61
N TYR A 59 11.57 15.23 -9.23
CA TYR A 59 10.42 14.33 -9.04
C TYR A 59 10.65 12.89 -9.52
N GLN A 60 11.53 12.68 -10.50
CA GLN A 60 11.89 11.33 -10.96
C GLN A 60 12.68 10.58 -9.89
N GLY A 61 13.55 11.26 -9.16
CA GLY A 61 14.29 10.71 -8.04
C GLY A 61 13.37 10.21 -6.93
N ILE A 62 12.31 10.96 -6.62
CA ILE A 62 11.28 10.55 -5.65
C ILE A 62 10.54 9.30 -6.13
N ALA A 63 10.18 9.21 -7.41
CA ALA A 63 9.51 8.05 -7.98
C ALA A 63 10.38 6.78 -7.91
N TRP A 64 11.67 6.88 -8.24
CA TRP A 64 12.62 5.77 -8.15
C TRP A 64 12.91 5.36 -6.71
N SER A 65 13.00 6.33 -5.79
CA SER A 65 13.14 6.07 -4.36
C SER A 65 11.96 5.27 -3.81
N THR A 66 10.74 5.65 -4.19
CA THR A 66 9.52 4.95 -3.76
C THR A 66 9.48 3.53 -4.32
N PHE A 67 9.88 3.33 -5.56
CA PHE A 67 9.98 2.00 -6.17
C PHE A 67 11.05 1.14 -5.47
N GLY A 68 12.24 1.70 -5.24
CA GLY A 68 13.34 1.00 -4.55
C GLY A 68 12.98 0.61 -3.11
N SER A 69 12.33 1.51 -2.37
CA SER A 69 11.89 1.22 -1.00
C SER A 69 10.81 0.12 -0.96
N ALA A 70 9.90 0.08 -1.93
CA ALA A 70 8.90 -0.98 -2.05
C ALA A 70 9.56 -2.35 -2.34
N LEU A 71 10.60 -2.38 -3.18
CA LEU A 71 11.39 -3.59 -3.43
C LEU A 71 12.12 -4.06 -2.18
N LEU A 72 12.73 -3.16 -1.41
CA LEU A 72 13.36 -3.49 -0.14
C LEU A 72 12.36 -4.09 0.86
N GLY A 73 11.19 -3.49 0.99
CA GLY A 73 10.12 -4.02 1.84
C GLY A 73 9.64 -5.41 1.39
N LEU A 74 9.52 -5.61 0.08
CA LEU A 74 9.17 -6.91 -0.48
C LEU A 74 10.24 -7.96 -0.18
N ALA A 75 11.51 -7.61 -0.34
CA ALA A 75 12.63 -8.49 -0.03
C ALA A 75 12.66 -8.87 1.46
N CYS A 76 12.43 -7.91 2.37
CA CYS A 76 12.31 -8.17 3.80
C CYS A 76 11.15 -9.12 4.11
N ASN A 77 10.00 -8.93 3.49
CA ASN A 77 8.84 -9.81 3.68
C ASN A 77 9.10 -11.22 3.13
N LEU A 78 9.71 -11.36 1.96
CA LEU A 78 10.05 -12.66 1.37
C LEU A 78 11.08 -13.39 2.26
N TYR A 79 12.10 -12.68 2.73
CA TYR A 79 13.06 -13.24 3.67
C TYR A 79 12.38 -13.75 4.95
N ALA A 80 11.48 -12.95 5.52
CA ALA A 80 10.75 -13.33 6.72
C ALA A 80 9.85 -14.57 6.48
N ILE A 81 9.17 -14.67 5.36
CA ILE A 81 8.33 -15.83 4.98
C ILE A 81 9.15 -17.09 4.90
N VAL A 82 10.31 -17.03 4.24
CA VAL A 82 11.21 -18.19 4.09
C VAL A 82 11.77 -18.58 5.46
N ARG A 83 12.23 -17.63 6.26
CA ARG A 83 12.83 -17.89 7.57
C ARG A 83 11.84 -18.48 8.59
N HIS A 84 10.58 -18.07 8.54
CA HIS A 84 9.53 -18.59 9.42
C HIS A 84 8.86 -19.87 8.86
N GLY A 85 9.32 -20.40 7.73
CA GLY A 85 8.80 -21.63 7.16
C GLY A 85 7.33 -21.56 6.73
N ILE A 86 6.80 -20.35 6.53
CA ILE A 86 5.41 -20.12 6.09
C ILE A 86 5.26 -20.59 4.64
N LEU A 87 6.32 -20.43 3.83
CA LEU A 87 6.38 -20.90 2.45
C LEU A 87 6.86 -22.35 2.43
N THR A 88 5.96 -23.28 2.67
CA THR A 88 6.22 -24.71 2.50
C THR A 88 5.87 -25.11 1.06
N ARG A 89 6.47 -26.18 0.52
CA ARG A 89 6.08 -26.71 -0.80
C ARG A 89 4.59 -27.04 -0.90
N ALA A 90 3.94 -27.33 0.24
CA ALA A 90 2.50 -27.48 0.36
C ALA A 90 1.71 -26.18 0.21
N SER A 91 2.35 -25.01 0.38
CA SER A 91 1.71 -23.69 0.21
C SER A 91 1.50 -23.34 -1.27
N LEU A 92 2.21 -24.00 -2.19
CA LEU A 92 1.89 -24.01 -3.62
C LEU A 92 0.67 -24.88 -3.84
N ALA A 93 -0.48 -24.39 -3.33
CA ALA A 93 -1.74 -25.09 -3.42
C ALA A 93 -2.06 -25.41 -4.89
N PRO A 94 -2.44 -26.66 -5.23
CA PRO A 94 -2.82 -26.97 -6.58
C PRO A 94 -3.97 -26.06 -7.02
N TRP A 95 -3.98 -25.65 -8.27
CA TRP A 95 -4.98 -24.77 -8.91
C TRP A 95 -6.44 -25.11 -8.54
N ARG A 96 -6.70 -26.36 -8.24
CA ARG A 96 -8.01 -26.85 -7.76
C ARG A 96 -8.48 -26.17 -6.46
N TRP A 97 -7.56 -25.88 -5.52
CA TRP A 97 -7.87 -25.19 -4.26
C TRP A 97 -8.11 -23.69 -4.48
N ALA A 98 -7.31 -23.07 -5.33
CA ALA A 98 -7.51 -21.67 -5.72
C ALA A 98 -8.89 -21.48 -6.37
N ARG A 99 -9.29 -22.40 -7.26
CA ARG A 99 -10.59 -22.35 -7.92
C ARG A 99 -11.77 -22.54 -6.95
N ARG A 100 -11.60 -23.34 -5.89
CA ARG A 100 -12.62 -23.50 -4.83
C ARG A 100 -12.72 -22.27 -3.92
N ALA A 101 -11.61 -21.60 -3.64
CA ALA A 101 -11.58 -20.40 -2.82
C ALA A 101 -12.11 -19.15 -3.56
N MET A 102 -12.05 -19.14 -4.89
CA MET A 102 -12.46 -18.01 -5.74
C MET A 102 -13.88 -17.49 -5.44
N PRO A 103 -14.94 -18.33 -5.43
CA PRO A 103 -16.28 -17.83 -5.15
C PRO A 103 -16.42 -17.23 -3.76
N TYR A 104 -15.70 -17.75 -2.77
CA TYR A 104 -15.67 -17.18 -1.43
C TYR A 104 -14.97 -15.82 -1.42
N LEU A 105 -13.84 -15.68 -2.11
CA LEU A 105 -13.12 -14.41 -2.26
C LEU A 105 -14.00 -13.35 -2.93
N PHE A 106 -14.72 -13.71 -3.99
CA PHE A 106 -15.65 -12.77 -4.64
C PHE A 106 -16.84 -12.41 -3.75
N ARG A 107 -17.36 -13.36 -2.98
CA ARG A 107 -18.50 -13.10 -2.08
C ARG A 107 -18.15 -12.15 -0.95
N VAL A 108 -16.93 -12.24 -0.39
CA VAL A 108 -16.47 -11.40 0.73
C VAL A 108 -15.78 -10.14 0.21
N GLY A 109 -14.90 -10.29 -0.78
CA GLY A 109 -14.13 -9.17 -1.34
C GLY A 109 -14.92 -8.28 -2.30
N GLY A 110 -15.95 -8.83 -2.97
CA GLY A 110 -16.75 -8.09 -3.94
C GLY A 110 -17.40 -6.84 -3.38
N PRO A 111 -18.19 -6.93 -2.30
CA PRO A 111 -18.80 -5.75 -1.68
C PRO A 111 -17.78 -4.72 -1.21
N SER A 112 -16.66 -5.17 -0.65
CA SER A 112 -15.55 -4.28 -0.23
C SER A 112 -14.88 -3.58 -1.41
N ALA A 113 -14.67 -4.31 -2.51
CA ALA A 113 -14.11 -3.75 -3.74
C ALA A 113 -15.07 -2.73 -4.38
N LEU A 114 -16.37 -3.01 -4.41
CA LEU A 114 -17.37 -2.06 -4.89
C LEU A 114 -17.42 -0.79 -4.06
N GLY A 115 -17.35 -0.90 -2.73
CA GLY A 115 -17.28 0.24 -1.83
C GLY A 115 -16.03 1.11 -2.09
N ALA A 116 -14.87 0.47 -2.26
CA ALA A 116 -13.63 1.17 -2.60
C ALA A 116 -13.72 1.85 -3.98
N LEU A 117 -14.27 1.17 -4.99
CA LEU A 117 -14.49 1.74 -6.31
C LEU A 117 -15.43 2.96 -6.26
N ALA A 118 -16.54 2.87 -5.52
CA ALA A 118 -17.45 3.98 -5.35
C ALA A 118 -16.76 5.21 -4.73
N GLY A 119 -15.91 5.00 -3.71
CA GLY A 119 -15.10 6.07 -3.12
C GLY A 119 -14.11 6.70 -4.11
N HIS A 120 -13.41 5.89 -4.90
CA HIS A 120 -12.50 6.38 -5.92
C HIS A 120 -13.23 7.11 -7.06
N MET A 121 -14.41 6.62 -7.48
CA MET A 121 -15.23 7.31 -8.47
C MET A 121 -15.74 8.65 -7.94
N GLY A 122 -16.14 8.74 -6.67
CA GLY A 122 -16.49 10.00 -6.02
C GLY A 122 -15.35 11.02 -6.10
N ASN A 123 -14.12 10.61 -5.77
CA ASN A 123 -12.94 11.47 -5.90
C ASN A 123 -12.67 11.91 -7.35
N LEU A 124 -12.88 11.03 -8.34
CA LEU A 124 -12.72 11.38 -9.75
C LEU A 124 -13.78 12.40 -10.20
N VAL A 125 -15.02 12.26 -9.75
CA VAL A 125 -16.09 13.23 -10.04
C VAL A 125 -15.75 14.60 -9.44
N ILE A 126 -15.32 14.65 -8.19
CA ILE A 126 -14.91 15.90 -7.54
C ILE A 126 -13.75 16.54 -8.32
N LEU A 127 -12.73 15.75 -8.69
CA LEU A 127 -11.60 16.23 -9.47
C LEU A 127 -12.05 16.76 -10.83
N SER A 128 -12.96 16.05 -11.52
CA SER A 128 -13.52 16.48 -12.80
C SER A 128 -14.32 17.78 -12.71
N LEU A 129 -15.09 17.96 -11.63
CA LEU A 129 -15.82 19.21 -11.38
C LEU A 129 -14.86 20.37 -11.09
N LEU A 130 -13.82 20.13 -10.31
CA LEU A 130 -12.80 21.15 -10.00
C LEU A 130 -12.04 21.56 -11.26
N THR A 131 -11.75 20.63 -12.18
CA THR A 131 -11.06 20.93 -13.45
C THR A 131 -11.91 21.78 -14.42
N GLY A 132 -13.20 21.80 -14.24
CA GLY A 132 -14.12 22.64 -15.02
C GLY A 132 -14.28 24.09 -14.52
N LEU A 133 -13.70 24.43 -13.36
CA LEU A 133 -13.78 25.78 -12.82
C LEU A 133 -12.74 26.70 -13.49
N PRO A 134 -13.14 27.94 -13.90
CA PRO A 134 -12.19 28.91 -14.42
C PRO A 134 -11.29 29.40 -13.27
N GLY A 135 -9.99 29.20 -13.38
CA GLY A 135 -9.01 29.68 -12.40
C GLY A 135 -7.74 28.82 -12.37
N ASP A 136 -6.76 29.25 -11.56
CA ASP A 136 -5.53 28.49 -11.33
C ASP A 136 -5.81 27.18 -10.60
N MET A 137 -5.54 26.06 -11.25
CA MET A 137 -5.78 24.72 -10.70
C MET A 137 -4.80 24.33 -9.61
N VAL A 138 -3.59 24.90 -9.61
CA VAL A 138 -2.52 24.50 -8.71
C VAL A 138 -2.89 24.68 -7.23
N PRO A 139 -3.41 25.85 -6.80
CA PRO A 139 -3.80 26.02 -5.40
C PRO A 139 -4.98 25.15 -4.99
N VAL A 140 -5.92 24.87 -5.90
CA VAL A 140 -7.09 24.01 -5.64
C VAL A 140 -6.66 22.57 -5.41
N LEU A 141 -5.80 22.03 -6.27
CA LEU A 141 -5.23 20.68 -6.12
C LEU A 141 -4.36 20.56 -4.87
N ALA A 142 -3.58 21.59 -4.56
CA ALA A 142 -2.78 21.65 -3.34
C ALA A 142 -3.67 21.60 -2.09
N GLY A 143 -4.74 22.41 -2.06
CA GLY A 143 -5.71 22.43 -0.97
C GLY A 143 -6.42 21.08 -0.80
N MET A 144 -6.85 20.46 -1.88
CA MET A 144 -7.46 19.12 -1.86
C MET A 144 -6.49 18.05 -1.35
N THR A 145 -5.23 18.12 -1.77
CA THR A 145 -4.19 17.19 -1.31
C THR A 145 -3.91 17.37 0.18
N LEU A 146 -3.83 18.59 0.66
CA LEU A 146 -3.68 18.88 2.10
C LEU A 146 -4.89 18.39 2.90
N GLY A 147 -6.11 18.64 2.42
CA GLY A 147 -7.34 18.15 3.06
C GLY A 147 -7.36 16.64 3.18
N SER A 148 -7.01 15.91 2.12
CA SER A 148 -6.94 14.45 2.14
C SER A 148 -5.85 13.90 3.08
N ARG A 149 -4.75 14.64 3.28
CA ARG A 149 -3.71 14.28 4.27
C ARG A 149 -4.23 14.43 5.70
N VAL A 150 -4.94 15.52 6.01
CA VAL A 150 -5.55 15.71 7.32
C VAL A 150 -6.61 14.63 7.60
N GLU A 151 -7.47 14.33 6.63
CA GLU A 151 -8.45 13.25 6.73
C GLU A 151 -7.78 11.90 7.00
N SER A 152 -6.66 11.62 6.34
CA SER A 152 -5.89 10.39 6.55
C SER A 152 -5.43 10.25 8.01
N PHE A 153 -4.99 11.33 8.66
CA PHE A 153 -4.62 11.30 10.09
C PHE A 153 -5.80 10.92 11.00
N LEU A 154 -7.00 11.35 10.67
CA LEU A 154 -8.21 11.01 11.43
C LEU A 154 -8.68 9.57 11.18
N THR A 155 -8.46 9.06 9.97
CA THR A 155 -8.88 7.70 9.60
C THR A 155 -7.90 6.61 10.06
N PHE A 156 -6.63 6.92 10.31
CA PHE A 156 -5.63 5.93 10.77
C PHE A 156 -6.01 5.20 12.07
N PRO A 157 -6.42 5.89 13.16
CA PRO A 157 -6.83 5.21 14.40
C PRO A 157 -8.03 4.29 14.17
N THR A 158 -9.00 4.74 13.38
CA THR A 158 -10.21 3.97 13.05
C THR A 158 -9.86 2.70 12.27
N ALA A 159 -8.98 2.81 11.28
CA ALA A 159 -8.51 1.67 10.50
C ALA A 159 -7.71 0.67 11.38
N ALA A 160 -6.88 1.17 12.30
CA ALA A 160 -6.13 0.33 13.24
C ALA A 160 -7.07 -0.46 14.17
N LEU A 161 -8.09 0.20 14.72
CA LEU A 161 -9.10 -0.45 15.56
C LEU A 161 -9.90 -1.49 14.78
N SER A 162 -10.36 -1.16 13.59
CA SER A 162 -11.07 -2.08 12.70
C SER A 162 -10.25 -3.33 12.39
N MET A 163 -8.96 -3.17 12.08
CA MET A 163 -8.05 -4.31 11.87
C MET A 163 -7.91 -5.17 13.13
N THR A 164 -7.77 -4.55 14.30
CA THR A 164 -7.61 -5.26 15.56
C THR A 164 -8.86 -6.10 15.88
N VAL A 165 -10.04 -5.50 15.72
CA VAL A 165 -11.32 -6.21 15.92
C VAL A 165 -11.46 -7.36 14.94
N THR A 166 -11.11 -7.17 13.67
CA THR A 166 -11.16 -8.23 12.63
C THR A 166 -10.25 -9.40 12.97
N ILE A 167 -9.03 -9.14 13.48
CA ILE A 167 -8.09 -10.19 13.88
C ILE A 167 -8.63 -10.94 15.10
N LEU A 168 -9.17 -10.23 16.10
CA LEU A 168 -9.74 -10.83 17.30
C LEU A 168 -10.98 -11.69 16.99
N SER A 169 -11.92 -11.17 16.19
CA SER A 169 -13.14 -11.88 15.84
C SER A 169 -12.91 -13.09 14.92
N GLY A 170 -11.85 -13.08 14.13
CA GLY A 170 -11.47 -14.23 13.29
C GLY A 170 -10.79 -15.36 14.06
N HIS A 171 -10.51 -15.17 15.37
CA HIS A 171 -9.85 -16.15 16.24
C HIS A 171 -10.76 -16.65 17.38
N LEU A 172 -11.95 -16.10 17.52
CA LEU A 172 -13.03 -16.61 18.36
C LEU A 172 -13.89 -17.62 17.60
#